data_57a591f7e5a19746b60f809263fd78a1
#
_entry.id   57a591f7e5a19746b60f809263fd78a1
#
_cell.length_a   1.000
_cell.length_b   1.000
_cell.length_c   1.000
_cell.angle_alpha   90.00
_cell.angle_beta   90.00
_cell.angle_gamma   90.00
#
_symmetry.space_group_name_H-M   'P 1'
#
loop_
_entity.id
_entity.type
_entity.pdbx_description
1 polymer ?
#
loop_
_entity_poly.entity_id
_entity_poly.type
_entity_poly.pdbx_seq_one_letter_code
_entity_poly.pdbx_strand_id
1 'polypeptide(L)'
;MKLLNKIILQTKKPAGLPGLLLTRLMNLGHSKLTNWGLSFLNIKKDDIILDIGCGGGKTVSKLAKAAEKGKVFGIDYSDISVKLSSELNKYYINLGKVDIQKATVSSLPFPDNFFDIITAIETYFFWPVLVNDMKETLRVVKPGGKLLVVSEIYKNAENEKSIKRWSKISNTKNFMRFQTKKEFRQSFINAGYNDVKINIHFRHGWICGIGTKP
;
A
#
# COMPACT_ATOMS: atom_id res chain seq x y z
N MET A 1 -14.34 7.15 23.55
CA MET A 1 -14.78 7.33 22.14
C MET A 1 -13.97 8.36 21.35
N LYS A 2 -13.88 9.64 21.79
CA LYS A 2 -13.13 10.70 21.08
C LYS A 2 -11.62 10.41 20.89
N LEU A 3 -10.94 9.80 21.87
CA LEU A 3 -9.52 9.50 21.82
C LEU A 3 -9.21 8.37 20.83
N LEU A 4 -10.01 7.29 20.82
CA LEU A 4 -9.86 6.18 19.89
C LEU A 4 -10.03 6.64 18.42
N ASN A 5 -11.04 7.49 18.17
CA ASN A 5 -11.23 8.06 16.83
C ASN A 5 -10.04 8.93 16.39
N LYS A 6 -9.42 9.68 17.31
CA LYS A 6 -8.20 10.44 17.01
C LYS A 6 -7.03 9.52 16.62
N ILE A 7 -6.84 8.41 17.33
CA ILE A 7 -5.78 7.43 17.02
C ILE A 7 -6.03 6.81 15.64
N ILE A 8 -7.26 6.40 15.34
CA ILE A 8 -7.63 5.82 14.05
C ILE A 8 -7.45 6.82 12.91
N LEU A 9 -7.79 8.08 13.10
CA LEU A 9 -7.52 9.13 12.12
C LEU A 9 -6.02 9.30 11.84
N GLN A 10 -5.17 9.10 12.85
CA GLN A 10 -3.72 9.13 12.70
C GLN A 10 -3.18 7.95 11.88
N THR A 11 -3.84 6.79 11.84
CA THR A 11 -3.42 5.68 10.95
C THR A 11 -3.68 6.01 9.48
N LYS A 12 -4.74 6.78 9.19
CA LYS A 12 -5.05 7.22 7.82
C LYS A 12 -4.20 8.41 7.39
N LYS A 13 -4.19 9.49 8.19
CA LYS A 13 -3.45 10.71 7.91
C LYS A 13 -2.65 11.13 9.14
N PRO A 14 -1.44 10.61 9.31
CA PRO A 14 -0.58 11.01 10.42
C PRO A 14 -0.37 12.53 10.45
N ALA A 15 -0.53 13.14 11.63
CA ALA A 15 -0.33 14.56 11.83
C ALA A 15 0.27 14.86 13.22
N GLY A 16 1.15 15.85 13.31
CA GLY A 16 1.82 16.24 14.54
C GLY A 16 2.72 15.16 15.15
N LEU A 17 3.16 15.36 16.39
CA LEU A 17 4.02 14.41 17.12
C LEU A 17 3.37 13.02 17.31
N PRO A 18 2.06 12.88 17.62
CA PRO A 18 1.43 11.57 17.72
C PRO A 18 1.46 10.79 16.41
N GLY A 19 1.25 11.48 15.26
CA GLY A 19 1.32 10.87 13.95
C GLY A 19 2.73 10.39 13.61
N LEU A 20 3.75 11.17 13.96
CA LEU A 20 5.16 10.82 13.81
C LEU A 20 5.50 9.51 14.56
N LEU A 21 5.12 9.42 15.84
CA LEU A 21 5.37 8.23 16.65
C LEU A 21 4.64 7.01 16.12
N LEU A 22 3.36 7.17 15.76
CA LEU A 22 2.54 6.08 15.22
C LEU A 22 3.13 5.55 13.90
N THR A 23 3.53 6.42 12.98
CA THR A 23 4.13 6.01 11.70
C THR A 23 5.43 5.22 11.91
N ARG A 24 6.26 5.62 12.89
CA ARG A 24 7.47 4.87 13.26
C ARG A 24 7.14 3.48 13.81
N LEU A 25 6.13 3.36 14.66
CA LEU A 25 5.69 2.07 15.22
C LEU A 25 5.09 1.17 14.12
N MET A 26 4.29 1.71 13.22
CA MET A 26 3.74 0.98 12.07
C MET A 26 4.85 0.44 11.17
N ASN A 27 5.90 1.22 10.90
CA ASN A 27 7.07 0.77 10.15
C ASN A 27 7.73 -0.49 10.74
N LEU A 28 7.74 -0.63 12.06
CA LEU A 28 8.31 -1.80 12.74
C LEU A 28 7.34 -3.00 12.69
N GLY A 29 6.06 -2.76 12.96
CA GLY A 29 5.02 -3.79 13.02
C GLY A 29 4.82 -4.52 11.69
N HIS A 30 4.72 -3.79 10.59
CA HIS A 30 4.39 -4.37 9.28
C HIS A 30 5.56 -5.03 8.53
N SER A 31 6.76 -5.12 9.13
CA SER A 31 7.94 -5.64 8.43
C SER A 31 7.81 -7.09 7.97
N LYS A 32 7.15 -7.95 8.79
CA LYS A 32 6.91 -9.36 8.44
C LYS A 32 5.87 -9.48 7.32
N LEU A 33 4.78 -8.72 7.41
CA LEU A 33 3.73 -8.62 6.39
C LEU A 33 4.32 -8.17 5.05
N THR A 34 5.12 -7.10 5.06
CA THR A 34 5.80 -6.58 3.86
C THR A 34 6.68 -7.65 3.22
N ASN A 35 7.53 -8.33 4.00
CA ASN A 35 8.40 -9.38 3.48
C ASN A 35 7.60 -10.53 2.87
N TRP A 36 6.52 -10.95 3.52
CA TRP A 36 5.64 -11.98 3.00
C TRP A 36 4.98 -11.55 1.68
N GLY A 37 4.44 -10.33 1.60
CA GLY A 37 3.87 -9.81 0.36
C GLY A 37 4.90 -9.73 -0.76
N LEU A 38 6.06 -9.13 -0.50
CA LEU A 38 7.12 -8.99 -1.49
C LEU A 38 7.70 -10.33 -1.97
N SER A 39 7.60 -11.40 -1.19
CA SER A 39 8.07 -12.73 -1.60
C SER A 39 7.31 -13.33 -2.80
N PHE A 40 6.15 -12.79 -3.15
CA PHE A 40 5.38 -13.19 -4.33
C PHE A 40 5.78 -12.42 -5.61
N LEU A 41 6.69 -11.46 -5.51
CA LEU A 41 7.22 -10.71 -6.65
C LEU A 41 8.61 -11.21 -7.02
N ASN A 42 8.86 -11.29 -8.32
CA ASN A 42 10.21 -11.43 -8.85
C ASN A 42 10.72 -10.03 -9.24
N ILE A 43 11.31 -9.32 -8.27
CA ILE A 43 11.85 -7.97 -8.49
C ILE A 43 13.18 -8.09 -9.23
N LYS A 44 13.26 -7.50 -10.41
CA LYS A 44 14.50 -7.43 -11.18
C LYS A 44 15.37 -6.27 -10.71
N LYS A 45 16.67 -6.35 -10.99
CA LYS A 45 17.64 -5.32 -10.56
C LYS A 45 17.39 -3.94 -11.17
N ASP A 46 16.79 -3.88 -12.34
CA ASP A 46 16.52 -2.69 -13.15
C ASP A 46 15.06 -2.22 -13.12
N ASP A 47 14.18 -2.87 -12.32
CA ASP A 47 12.78 -2.49 -12.22
C ASP A 47 12.58 -1.05 -11.73
N ILE A 48 11.62 -0.36 -12.34
CA ILE A 48 11.09 0.92 -11.87
C ILE A 48 9.83 0.63 -11.03
N ILE A 49 9.87 0.98 -9.75
CA ILE A 49 8.84 0.54 -8.79
C ILE A 49 8.17 1.74 -8.13
N LEU A 50 6.84 1.67 -7.95
CA LEU A 50 6.06 2.62 -7.16
C LEU A 50 5.55 1.96 -5.87
N ASP A 51 5.74 2.61 -4.74
CA ASP A 51 5.11 2.23 -3.46
C ASP A 51 4.04 3.26 -3.09
N ILE A 52 2.76 2.85 -3.12
CA ILE A 52 1.60 3.72 -2.85
C ILE A 52 1.24 3.67 -1.38
N GLY A 53 1.19 4.84 -0.72
CA GLY A 53 1.02 4.97 0.71
C GLY A 53 2.28 4.51 1.45
N CYS A 54 3.43 5.01 1.01
CA CYS A 54 4.75 4.58 1.47
C CYS A 54 5.01 4.82 2.98
N GLY A 55 4.14 5.60 3.66
CA GLY A 55 4.22 5.86 5.09
C GLY A 55 5.60 6.34 5.52
N GLY A 56 6.23 5.66 6.47
CA GLY A 56 7.58 5.99 6.95
C GLY A 56 8.71 5.45 6.08
N GLY A 57 8.45 4.91 4.88
CA GLY A 57 9.45 4.61 3.86
C GLY A 57 10.20 3.29 3.99
N LYS A 58 9.81 2.39 4.91
CA LYS A 58 10.55 1.14 5.11
C LYS A 58 10.40 0.17 3.94
N THR A 59 9.23 0.14 3.31
CA THR A 59 8.99 -0.64 2.07
C THR A 59 9.83 -0.08 0.94
N VAL A 60 9.84 1.23 0.73
CA VAL A 60 10.69 1.91 -0.26
C VAL A 60 12.16 1.52 -0.11
N SER A 61 12.69 1.54 1.13
CA SER A 61 14.07 1.13 1.41
C SER A 61 14.35 -0.33 1.02
N LYS A 62 13.39 -1.25 1.25
CA LYS A 62 13.53 -2.66 0.84
C LYS A 62 13.51 -2.80 -0.67
N LEU A 63 12.60 -2.11 -1.35
CA LEU A 63 12.50 -2.12 -2.81
C LEU A 63 13.75 -1.54 -3.46
N ALA A 64 14.30 -0.44 -2.92
CA ALA A 64 15.52 0.17 -3.41
C ALA A 64 16.77 -0.74 -3.26
N LYS A 65 16.78 -1.61 -2.26
CA LYS A 65 17.80 -2.66 -2.12
C LYS A 65 17.63 -3.76 -3.15
N ALA A 66 16.38 -4.18 -3.43
CA ALA A 66 16.10 -5.26 -4.38
C ALA A 66 16.34 -4.81 -5.84
N ALA A 67 15.85 -3.63 -6.21
CA ALA A 67 16.06 -3.03 -7.52
C ALA A 67 17.40 -2.26 -7.56
N GLU A 68 18.53 -2.96 -7.50
CA GLU A 68 19.88 -2.39 -7.33
C GLU A 68 20.25 -1.35 -8.39
N LYS A 69 19.80 -1.52 -9.64
CA LYS A 69 20.05 -0.67 -10.81
C LYS A 69 18.81 0.13 -11.24
N GLY A 70 17.66 -0.19 -10.64
CA GLY A 70 16.37 0.43 -10.90
C GLY A 70 16.14 1.71 -10.11
N LYS A 71 14.90 2.18 -10.15
CA LYS A 71 14.46 3.36 -9.40
C LYS A 71 13.17 3.09 -8.65
N VAL A 72 13.05 3.60 -7.43
CA VAL A 72 11.86 3.44 -6.59
C VAL A 72 11.24 4.80 -6.30
N PHE A 73 9.96 4.89 -6.56
CA PHE A 73 9.13 6.03 -6.21
C PHE A 73 8.24 5.68 -5.02
N GLY A 74 8.13 6.56 -4.06
CA GLY A 74 7.20 6.44 -2.96
C GLY A 74 6.23 7.61 -2.95
N ILE A 75 4.94 7.33 -2.83
CA ILE A 75 3.96 8.40 -2.64
C ILE A 75 3.17 8.21 -1.35
N ASP A 76 2.86 9.32 -0.72
CA ASP A 76 1.91 9.40 0.39
C ASP A 76 1.20 10.75 0.36
N TYR A 77 -0.05 10.80 0.81
CA TYR A 77 -0.80 12.06 0.86
C TYR A 77 -0.57 12.86 2.17
N SER A 78 0.11 12.24 3.16
CA SER A 78 0.49 12.85 4.42
C SER A 78 1.87 13.48 4.34
N ASP A 79 1.98 14.78 4.63
CA ASP A 79 3.26 15.50 4.67
C ASP A 79 4.24 14.86 5.69
N ILE A 80 3.72 14.33 6.81
CA ILE A 80 4.54 13.65 7.81
C ILE A 80 5.12 12.35 7.26
N SER A 81 4.31 11.55 6.56
CA SER A 81 4.76 10.32 5.93
C SER A 81 5.84 10.61 4.88
N VAL A 82 5.60 11.59 4.00
CA VAL A 82 6.57 12.03 2.99
C VAL A 82 7.89 12.44 3.65
N LYS A 83 7.84 13.29 4.69
CA LYS A 83 9.04 13.72 5.43
C LYS A 83 9.79 12.54 6.03
N LEU A 84 9.10 11.64 6.76
CA LEU A 84 9.72 10.47 7.39
C LEU A 84 10.31 9.50 6.37
N SER A 85 9.58 9.27 5.27
CA SER A 85 10.05 8.43 4.19
C SER A 85 11.32 9.00 3.54
N SER A 86 11.35 10.32 3.31
CA SER A 86 12.52 11.02 2.75
C SER A 86 13.72 10.97 3.71
N GLU A 87 13.50 11.18 5.00
CA GLU A 87 14.56 11.08 6.01
C GLU A 87 15.15 9.67 6.05
N LEU A 88 14.30 8.63 6.10
CA LEU A 88 14.74 7.23 6.14
C LEU A 88 15.52 6.82 4.89
N ASN A 89 15.10 7.33 3.72
CA ASN A 89 15.67 6.96 2.42
C ASN A 89 16.69 7.97 1.89
N LYS A 90 17.15 8.93 2.71
CA LYS A 90 18.06 10.02 2.31
C LYS A 90 19.28 9.53 1.53
N TYR A 91 19.87 8.40 1.94
CA TYR A 91 21.00 7.81 1.23
C TYR A 91 20.65 7.45 -0.23
N TYR A 92 19.53 6.75 -0.45
CA TYR A 92 19.08 6.37 -1.80
C TYR A 92 18.59 7.57 -2.63
N ILE A 93 18.01 8.57 -1.98
CA ILE A 93 17.61 9.84 -2.64
C ILE A 93 18.84 10.57 -3.17
N ASN A 94 19.90 10.69 -2.37
CA ASN A 94 21.15 11.33 -2.77
C ASN A 94 21.83 10.59 -3.94
N LEU A 95 21.61 9.27 -4.07
CA LEU A 95 22.08 8.48 -5.22
C LEU A 95 21.16 8.56 -6.46
N GLY A 96 20.05 9.33 -6.39
CA GLY A 96 19.05 9.40 -7.46
C GLY A 96 18.20 8.15 -7.64
N LYS A 97 18.30 7.17 -6.74
CA LYS A 97 17.59 5.86 -6.79
C LYS A 97 16.19 5.89 -6.19
N VAL A 98 15.91 6.80 -5.29
CA VAL A 98 14.61 6.94 -4.63
C VAL A 98 14.09 8.35 -4.85
N ASP A 99 12.79 8.44 -5.11
CA ASP A 99 12.04 9.70 -5.17
C ASP A 99 10.78 9.57 -4.30
N ILE A 100 10.58 10.50 -3.37
CA ILE A 100 9.42 10.52 -2.48
C ILE A 100 8.61 11.77 -2.72
N GLN A 101 7.32 11.57 -3.04
CA GLN A 101 6.43 12.68 -3.41
C GLN A 101 5.14 12.67 -2.61
N LYS A 102 4.56 13.84 -2.40
CA LYS A 102 3.20 13.97 -1.92
C LYS A 102 2.23 13.80 -3.07
N ALA A 103 1.47 12.70 -3.06
CA ALA A 103 0.45 12.43 -4.08
C ALA A 103 -0.66 11.54 -3.52
N THR A 104 -1.74 11.38 -4.28
CA THR A 104 -2.84 10.47 -3.99
C THR A 104 -2.93 9.40 -5.06
N VAL A 105 -3.43 8.22 -4.70
CA VAL A 105 -3.64 7.12 -5.65
C VAL A 105 -4.67 7.47 -6.74
N SER A 106 -5.61 8.37 -6.45
CA SER A 106 -6.67 8.74 -7.40
C SER A 106 -6.19 9.65 -8.54
N SER A 107 -4.96 10.20 -8.45
CA SER A 107 -4.33 11.00 -9.50
C SER A 107 -2.82 10.90 -9.34
N LEU A 108 -2.23 9.95 -10.04
CA LEU A 108 -0.81 9.65 -9.97
C LEU A 108 -0.02 10.59 -10.91
N PRO A 109 0.98 11.34 -10.42
CA PRO A 109 1.73 12.31 -11.22
C PRO A 109 2.81 11.61 -12.09
N PHE A 110 2.42 10.52 -12.75
CA PHE A 110 3.32 9.72 -13.58
C PHE A 110 2.71 9.44 -14.94
N PRO A 111 3.52 9.28 -15.99
CA PRO A 111 3.04 8.93 -17.32
C PRO A 111 2.48 7.50 -17.38
N ASP A 112 1.74 7.20 -18.42
CA ASP A 112 1.25 5.85 -18.71
C ASP A 112 2.42 4.89 -18.92
N ASN A 113 2.24 3.63 -18.50
CA ASN A 113 3.20 2.56 -18.77
C ASN A 113 4.62 2.84 -18.25
N PHE A 114 4.73 3.39 -17.05
CA PHE A 114 6.00 3.82 -16.48
C PHE A 114 6.63 2.80 -15.53
N PHE A 115 5.81 2.12 -14.70
CA PHE A 115 6.28 1.23 -13.64
C PHE A 115 6.27 -0.24 -14.06
N ASP A 116 7.29 -0.98 -13.69
CA ASP A 116 7.33 -2.44 -13.82
C ASP A 116 6.51 -3.10 -12.70
N ILE A 117 6.58 -2.53 -11.49
CA ILE A 117 5.88 -3.01 -10.30
C ILE A 117 5.26 -1.83 -9.54
N ILE A 118 4.04 -2.04 -9.05
CA ILE A 118 3.40 -1.14 -8.07
C ILE A 118 3.10 -1.95 -6.82
N THR A 119 3.42 -1.40 -5.65
CA THR A 119 3.10 -1.98 -4.34
C THR A 119 2.17 -1.08 -3.55
N ALA A 120 1.25 -1.67 -2.80
CA ALA A 120 0.34 -0.99 -1.88
C ALA A 120 0.17 -1.87 -0.62
N ILE A 121 0.86 -1.50 0.47
CA ILE A 121 0.91 -2.30 1.69
C ILE A 121 0.19 -1.56 2.81
N GLU A 122 -0.88 -2.15 3.35
CA GLU A 122 -1.72 -1.58 4.39
C GLU A 122 -2.39 -0.25 4.00
N THR A 123 -2.74 -0.05 2.72
CA THR A 123 -3.26 1.23 2.24
C THR A 123 -4.58 1.15 1.48
N TYR A 124 -4.85 0.05 0.75
CA TYR A 124 -5.95 -0.04 -0.21
C TYR A 124 -7.33 0.25 0.39
N PHE A 125 -7.54 -0.11 1.64
CA PHE A 125 -8.80 0.10 2.36
C PHE A 125 -9.07 1.58 2.70
N PHE A 126 -8.08 2.46 2.50
CA PHE A 126 -8.22 3.92 2.57
C PHE A 126 -8.47 4.59 1.22
N TRP A 127 -8.37 3.84 0.11
CA TRP A 127 -8.53 4.41 -1.22
C TRP A 127 -9.96 4.91 -1.44
N PRO A 128 -10.17 6.10 -1.99
CA PRO A 128 -11.49 6.73 -2.10
C PRO A 128 -12.50 5.89 -2.90
N VAL A 129 -12.11 5.45 -4.11
CA VAL A 129 -12.93 4.62 -4.99
C VAL A 129 -12.08 3.48 -5.54
N LEU A 130 -11.99 2.38 -4.78
CA LEU A 130 -11.00 1.31 -4.97
C LEU A 130 -10.82 0.88 -6.44
N VAL A 131 -11.90 0.60 -7.17
CA VAL A 131 -11.79 0.14 -8.57
C VAL A 131 -11.23 1.24 -9.48
N ASN A 132 -11.65 2.50 -9.29
CA ASN A 132 -11.13 3.62 -10.08
C ASN A 132 -9.66 3.92 -9.73
N ASP A 133 -9.31 3.83 -8.45
CA ASP A 133 -7.95 4.02 -7.99
C ASP A 133 -7.03 2.88 -8.51
N MET A 134 -7.54 1.63 -8.58
CA MET A 134 -6.84 0.53 -9.25
C MET A 134 -6.72 0.74 -10.77
N LYS A 135 -7.71 1.37 -11.45
CA LYS A 135 -7.57 1.74 -12.88
C LYS A 135 -6.48 2.79 -13.06
N GLU A 136 -6.35 3.72 -12.13
CA GLU A 136 -5.26 4.71 -12.19
C GLU A 136 -3.89 4.02 -12.00
N THR A 137 -3.78 3.02 -11.12
CA THR A 137 -2.56 2.21 -11.04
C THR A 137 -2.32 1.39 -12.32
N LEU A 138 -3.40 0.88 -12.96
CA LEU A 138 -3.30 0.18 -14.24
C LEU A 138 -2.79 1.10 -15.36
N ARG A 139 -3.17 2.38 -15.36
CA ARG A 139 -2.68 3.36 -16.33
C ARG A 139 -1.17 3.48 -16.28
N VAL A 140 -0.59 3.65 -15.10
CA VAL A 140 0.84 3.94 -14.93
C VAL A 140 1.73 2.69 -14.90
N VAL A 141 1.19 1.49 -14.68
CA VAL A 141 1.97 0.25 -14.78
C VAL A 141 2.15 -0.15 -16.25
N LYS A 142 3.30 -0.70 -16.62
CA LYS A 142 3.61 -1.19 -17.97
C LYS A 142 2.77 -2.42 -18.33
N PRO A 143 2.51 -2.70 -19.64
CA PRO A 143 2.02 -4.02 -20.06
C PRO A 143 2.93 -5.13 -19.51
N GLY A 144 2.35 -6.19 -18.95
CA GLY A 144 3.07 -7.25 -18.24
C GLY A 144 3.57 -6.88 -16.83
N GLY A 145 3.51 -5.61 -16.45
CA GLY A 145 3.84 -5.14 -15.10
C GLY A 145 2.77 -5.52 -14.07
N LYS A 146 3.08 -5.38 -12.79
CA LYS A 146 2.26 -5.93 -11.71
C LYS A 146 1.85 -4.91 -10.67
N LEU A 147 0.60 -5.05 -10.18
CA LEU A 147 0.14 -4.44 -8.94
C LEU A 147 0.10 -5.50 -7.84
N LEU A 148 0.82 -5.24 -6.74
CA LEU A 148 0.75 -6.01 -5.49
C LEU A 148 0.01 -5.18 -4.44
N VAL A 149 -1.03 -5.77 -3.83
CA VAL A 149 -1.75 -5.16 -2.70
C VAL A 149 -1.75 -6.13 -1.53
N VAL A 150 -1.31 -5.68 -0.35
CA VAL A 150 -1.18 -6.52 0.86
C VAL A 150 -1.92 -5.88 2.03
N SER A 151 -2.61 -6.71 2.82
CA SER A 151 -3.27 -6.26 4.06
C SER A 151 -3.20 -7.30 5.16
N GLU A 152 -3.11 -6.82 6.41
CA GLU A 152 -3.21 -7.67 7.61
C GLU A 152 -4.62 -8.23 7.83
N ILE A 153 -5.64 -7.56 7.28
CA ILE A 153 -7.03 -7.90 7.52
C ILE A 153 -7.79 -7.98 6.20
N TYR A 154 -8.54 -9.05 6.02
CA TYR A 154 -9.59 -9.17 5.04
C TYR A 154 -10.88 -9.67 5.69
N LYS A 155 -12.03 -9.37 5.11
CA LYS A 155 -13.32 -9.77 5.65
C LYS A 155 -13.56 -11.26 5.42
N ASN A 156 -13.83 -12.00 6.51
CA ASN A 156 -14.19 -13.41 6.50
C ASN A 156 -15.28 -13.70 7.54
N ALA A 157 -15.81 -14.93 7.57
CA ALA A 157 -16.88 -15.33 8.50
C ALA A 157 -16.49 -15.15 9.97
N GLU A 158 -15.21 -15.37 10.32
CA GLU A 158 -14.71 -15.32 11.68
C GLU A 158 -14.61 -13.89 12.23
N ASN A 159 -14.20 -12.93 11.36
CA ASN A 159 -13.92 -11.56 11.78
C ASN A 159 -15.00 -10.54 11.40
N GLU A 160 -16.01 -10.92 10.59
CA GLU A 160 -17.04 -9.99 10.10
C GLU A 160 -17.78 -9.26 11.24
N LYS A 161 -18.16 -9.98 12.30
CA LYS A 161 -18.83 -9.39 13.48
C LYS A 161 -17.91 -8.39 14.19
N SER A 162 -16.62 -8.74 14.34
CA SER A 162 -15.61 -7.88 14.97
C SER A 162 -15.36 -6.62 14.16
N ILE A 163 -15.21 -6.74 12.84
CA ILE A 163 -15.06 -5.61 11.91
C ILE A 163 -16.29 -4.68 11.99
N LYS A 164 -17.50 -5.24 11.94
CA LYS A 164 -18.74 -4.46 12.07
C LYS A 164 -18.85 -3.74 13.43
N ARG A 165 -18.50 -4.42 14.52
CA ARG A 165 -18.49 -3.82 15.86
C ARG A 165 -17.46 -2.70 15.97
N TRP A 166 -16.25 -2.95 15.49
CA TRP A 166 -15.17 -1.98 15.49
C TRP A 166 -15.51 -0.74 14.65
N SER A 167 -16.07 -0.92 13.45
CA SER A 167 -16.51 0.19 12.59
C SER A 167 -17.61 1.04 13.20
N LYS A 168 -18.51 0.44 14.03
CA LYS A 168 -19.52 1.19 14.79
C LYS A 168 -18.90 2.01 15.90
N ILE A 169 -18.01 1.39 16.71
CA ILE A 169 -17.36 2.04 17.86
C ILE A 169 -16.48 3.21 17.40
N SER A 170 -15.77 3.05 16.32
CA SER A 170 -14.84 4.04 15.78
C SER A 170 -15.51 5.07 14.86
N ASN A 171 -16.83 4.97 14.63
CA ASN A 171 -17.57 5.78 13.64
C ASN A 171 -16.91 5.79 12.25
N THR A 172 -16.26 4.66 11.89
CA THR A 172 -15.44 4.51 10.68
C THR A 172 -16.14 3.72 9.58
N LYS A 173 -17.49 3.65 9.58
CA LYS A 173 -18.28 2.89 8.59
C LYS A 173 -17.85 3.12 7.13
N ASN A 174 -17.31 4.31 6.85
CA ASN A 174 -16.81 4.69 5.51
C ASN A 174 -15.29 4.87 5.48
N PHE A 175 -14.57 4.48 6.54
CA PHE A 175 -13.17 4.86 6.73
C PHE A 175 -12.19 3.75 6.32
N MET A 176 -12.51 2.48 6.60
CA MET A 176 -11.76 1.31 6.19
C MET A 176 -12.71 0.31 5.53
N ARG A 177 -12.48 0.02 4.26
CA ARG A 177 -13.31 -0.88 3.47
C ARG A 177 -12.60 -2.20 3.28
N PHE A 178 -12.67 -3.08 4.29
CA PHE A 178 -12.16 -4.43 4.13
C PHE A 178 -13.05 -5.25 3.21
N GLN A 179 -12.43 -5.98 2.32
CA GLN A 179 -13.10 -6.85 1.36
C GLN A 179 -12.96 -8.33 1.74
N THR A 180 -13.91 -9.14 1.32
CA THR A 180 -13.74 -10.60 1.28
C THR A 180 -12.71 -10.98 0.21
N LYS A 181 -12.14 -12.19 0.28
CA LYS A 181 -11.24 -12.73 -0.76
C LYS A 181 -11.85 -12.61 -2.17
N LYS A 182 -13.16 -12.90 -2.31
CA LYS A 182 -13.88 -12.81 -3.59
C LYS A 182 -14.00 -11.38 -4.09
N GLU A 183 -14.43 -10.46 -3.24
CA GLU A 183 -14.54 -9.03 -3.57
C GLU A 183 -13.18 -8.44 -3.92
N PHE A 184 -12.14 -8.80 -3.17
CA PHE A 184 -10.77 -8.32 -3.41
C PHE A 184 -10.26 -8.75 -4.78
N ARG A 185 -10.44 -10.04 -5.14
CA ARG A 185 -10.13 -10.53 -6.49
C ARG A 185 -10.93 -9.81 -7.57
N GLN A 186 -12.24 -9.60 -7.33
CA GLN A 186 -13.12 -8.95 -8.29
C GLN A 186 -12.74 -7.48 -8.52
N SER A 187 -12.19 -6.79 -7.51
CA SER A 187 -11.73 -5.41 -7.66
C SER A 187 -10.58 -5.29 -8.67
N PHE A 188 -9.62 -6.22 -8.65
CA PHE A 188 -8.54 -6.28 -9.65
C PHE A 188 -9.11 -6.52 -11.06
N ILE A 189 -10.02 -7.49 -11.21
CA ILE A 189 -10.63 -7.83 -12.51
C ILE A 189 -11.42 -6.63 -13.04
N ASN A 190 -12.22 -5.97 -12.21
CA ASN A 190 -13.02 -4.80 -12.59
C ASN A 190 -12.16 -3.59 -12.95
N ALA A 191 -10.94 -3.54 -12.43
CA ALA A 191 -9.96 -2.53 -12.80
C ALA A 191 -9.23 -2.82 -14.13
N GLY A 192 -9.33 -4.05 -14.65
CA GLY A 192 -8.70 -4.45 -15.91
C GLY A 192 -7.42 -5.28 -15.77
N TYR A 193 -7.09 -5.72 -14.56
CA TYR A 193 -5.95 -6.63 -14.33
C TYR A 193 -6.29 -8.07 -14.71
N ASN A 194 -5.33 -8.75 -15.34
CA ASN A 194 -5.35 -10.19 -15.64
C ASN A 194 -4.51 -10.98 -14.64
N ASP A 195 -4.50 -12.31 -14.77
CA ASP A 195 -3.72 -13.25 -13.94
C ASP A 195 -3.80 -12.98 -12.43
N VAL A 196 -5.01 -12.63 -11.97
CA VAL A 196 -5.23 -12.22 -10.58
C VAL A 196 -5.04 -13.39 -9.64
N LYS A 197 -4.01 -13.32 -8.79
CA LYS A 197 -3.68 -14.29 -7.75
C LYS A 197 -3.98 -13.71 -6.38
N ILE A 198 -4.66 -14.49 -5.52
CA ILE A 198 -4.94 -14.10 -4.14
C ILE A 198 -4.33 -15.14 -3.19
N ASN A 199 -3.39 -14.70 -2.40
CA ASN A 199 -2.70 -15.50 -1.38
C ASN A 199 -3.19 -15.11 0.02
N ILE A 200 -3.38 -16.11 0.88
CA ILE A 200 -3.79 -15.94 2.29
C ILE A 200 -2.70 -16.54 3.18
N HIS A 201 -2.28 -15.78 4.18
CA HIS A 201 -1.43 -16.31 5.24
C HIS A 201 -2.31 -16.81 6.39
N PHE A 202 -2.59 -18.11 6.42
CA PHE A 202 -3.60 -18.70 7.34
C PHE A 202 -3.37 -18.40 8.82
N ARG A 203 -2.11 -18.43 9.30
CA ARG A 203 -1.81 -18.17 10.72
C ARG A 203 -2.04 -16.73 11.15
N HIS A 204 -1.86 -15.76 10.25
CA HIS A 204 -1.94 -14.34 10.57
C HIS A 204 -3.20 -13.68 10.00
N GLY A 205 -3.95 -14.37 9.12
CA GLY A 205 -5.12 -13.78 8.45
C GLY A 205 -4.77 -12.69 7.45
N TRP A 206 -3.51 -12.68 6.93
CA TRP A 206 -3.09 -11.69 5.93
C TRP A 206 -3.58 -12.06 4.54
N ILE A 207 -3.82 -11.06 3.73
CA ILE A 207 -4.20 -11.21 2.33
C ILE A 207 -3.22 -10.47 1.42
N CYS A 208 -2.87 -11.09 0.29
CA CYS A 208 -2.07 -10.51 -0.76
C CYS A 208 -2.75 -10.75 -2.11
N GLY A 209 -3.06 -9.69 -2.85
CA GLY A 209 -3.54 -9.74 -4.22
C GLY A 209 -2.46 -9.27 -5.18
N ILE A 210 -2.33 -9.97 -6.31
CA ILE A 210 -1.44 -9.60 -7.40
C ILE A 210 -2.23 -9.67 -8.69
N GLY A 211 -2.16 -8.60 -9.48
CA GLY A 211 -2.72 -8.53 -10.83
C GLY A 211 -1.66 -8.10 -11.82
N THR A 212 -1.72 -8.63 -13.04
CA THR A 212 -0.83 -8.27 -14.15
C THR A 212 -1.59 -7.40 -15.15
N LYS A 213 -0.99 -6.33 -15.64
CA LYS A 213 -1.56 -5.55 -16.74
C LYS A 213 -1.48 -6.36 -18.04
N PRO A 214 -2.57 -6.42 -18.83
CA PRO A 214 -2.56 -7.02 -20.16
C PRO A 214 -1.50 -6.46 -21.08
#